data_55bcd7fddc01853956372f71cd842e6f
#
_entry.id   55bcd7fddc01853956372f71cd842e6f
#
_cell.length_a   1.000
_cell.length_b   1.000
_cell.length_c   1.000
_cell.angle_alpha   90.00
_cell.angle_beta   90.00
_cell.angle_gamma   90.00
#
_symmetry.space_group_name_H-M   'P 1'
#
loop_
_entity.id
_entity.type
_entity.pdbx_description
1 polymer ?
#
loop_
_entity_poly.entity_id
_entity_poly.type
_entity_poly.pdbx_seq_one_letter_code
_entity_poly.pdbx_strand_id
1 'polypeptide(L)'
;MEQQRTKFKTPADSRTEWMKVIQYEDINGSGRLFGGRLMEWMDEVAGIAATRHCNDYVTTAAVDNLQFKNGAFINDMVVIVAIPTYVGRTSMEVRVDVYIESRENGTRRVINRAYFTEVCVSKEGCPKPVEYGLELVTENDRIEWYGAQKRIEVRKHRRNEGF
;
A
#
# COMPACT_ATOMS: atom_id res chain seq x y z
N MET A 1 -5.14 -23.38 15.76
CA MET A 1 -6.24 -22.56 16.33
C MET A 1 -5.99 -21.13 15.87
N GLU A 2 -6.88 -20.58 15.05
CA GLU A 2 -6.87 -19.14 14.76
C GLU A 2 -7.15 -18.42 16.08
N GLN A 3 -6.22 -17.58 16.50
CA GLN A 3 -6.39 -16.74 17.67
C GLN A 3 -7.53 -15.76 17.35
N GLN A 4 -8.66 -15.93 18.00
CA GLN A 4 -9.85 -15.10 17.79
C GLN A 4 -9.49 -13.67 18.20
N ARG A 5 -9.34 -12.78 17.22
CA ARG A 5 -9.07 -11.35 17.49
C ARG A 5 -10.27 -10.72 18.17
N THR A 6 -10.00 -9.91 19.17
CA THR A 6 -11.00 -9.16 19.91
C THR A 6 -11.02 -7.67 19.57
N LYS A 7 -9.99 -7.20 18.85
CA LYS A 7 -9.83 -5.80 18.45
C LYS A 7 -9.87 -5.68 16.93
N PHE A 8 -10.54 -4.65 16.44
CA PHE A 8 -10.70 -4.39 15.02
C PHE A 8 -10.52 -2.91 14.72
N LYS A 9 -10.05 -2.61 13.51
CA LYS A 9 -10.03 -1.28 12.90
C LYS A 9 -10.65 -1.37 11.51
N THR A 10 -11.32 -0.31 11.09
CA THR A 10 -11.78 -0.18 9.71
C THR A 10 -10.62 0.21 8.78
N PRO A 11 -10.73 0.01 7.46
CA PRO A 11 -9.75 0.54 6.51
C PRO A 11 -9.54 2.05 6.65
N ALA A 12 -10.61 2.80 6.97
CA ALA A 12 -10.57 4.24 7.13
C ALA A 12 -9.73 4.70 8.34
N ASP A 13 -9.72 3.93 9.44
CA ASP A 13 -8.94 4.26 10.64
C ASP A 13 -7.44 4.29 10.38
N SER A 14 -6.98 3.55 9.38
CA SER A 14 -5.56 3.42 9.04
C SER A 14 -5.21 4.11 7.72
N ARG A 15 -6.21 4.68 7.03
CA ARG A 15 -6.00 5.39 5.76
C ARG A 15 -4.96 6.48 5.93
N THR A 16 -4.00 6.49 5.01
CA THR A 16 -2.92 7.48 4.98
C THR A 16 -2.90 8.15 3.63
N GLU A 17 -2.84 9.47 3.62
CA GLU A 17 -2.70 10.29 2.42
C GLU A 17 -1.45 11.16 2.54
N TRP A 18 -0.69 11.24 1.46
CA TRP A 18 0.53 12.03 1.37
C TRP A 18 0.58 12.74 0.03
N MET A 19 1.12 13.94 0.01
CA MET A 19 1.17 14.79 -1.18
C MET A 19 2.56 15.39 -1.36
N LYS A 20 3.00 15.47 -2.61
CA LYS A 20 4.25 16.14 -2.99
C LYS A 20 4.12 16.78 -4.38
N VAL A 21 4.77 17.93 -4.56
CA VAL A 21 5.03 18.51 -5.88
C VAL A 21 6.36 17.93 -6.38
N ILE A 22 6.36 17.39 -7.59
CA ILE A 22 7.55 16.81 -8.22
C ILE A 22 8.59 17.91 -8.45
N GLN A 23 9.80 17.70 -7.94
CA GLN A 23 10.95 18.58 -8.06
C GLN A 23 11.99 18.03 -9.06
N TYR A 24 13.04 18.80 -9.34
CA TYR A 24 14.11 18.39 -10.26
C TYR A 24 14.85 17.13 -9.81
N GLU A 25 15.03 16.94 -8.50
CA GLU A 25 15.68 15.75 -7.94
C GLU A 25 14.83 14.47 -8.06
N ASP A 26 13.52 14.61 -8.36
CA ASP A 26 12.60 13.48 -8.45
C ASP A 26 12.47 12.93 -9.87
N ILE A 27 12.99 13.63 -10.90
CA ILE A 27 12.83 13.24 -12.30
C ILE A 27 14.05 12.46 -12.83
N ASN A 28 13.80 11.64 -13.84
CA ASN A 28 14.82 10.92 -14.59
C ASN A 28 15.37 11.76 -15.77
N GLY A 29 16.33 11.20 -16.52
CA GLY A 29 16.92 11.86 -17.68
C GLY A 29 15.96 12.19 -18.84
N SER A 30 14.71 11.66 -18.79
CA SER A 30 13.64 11.96 -19.76
C SER A 30 12.64 13.02 -19.24
N GLY A 31 12.93 13.66 -18.12
CA GLY A 31 12.08 14.70 -17.51
C GLY A 31 10.80 14.17 -16.84
N ARG A 32 10.70 12.86 -16.59
CA ARG A 32 9.57 12.21 -15.93
C ARG A 32 9.94 11.81 -14.52
N LEU A 33 8.94 11.73 -13.64
CA LEU A 33 9.12 11.17 -12.30
C LEU A 33 9.85 9.81 -12.40
N PHE A 34 10.97 9.71 -11.67
CA PHE A 34 11.76 8.48 -11.62
C PHE A 34 10.95 7.38 -10.92
N GLY A 35 10.83 6.21 -11.58
CA GLY A 35 10.02 5.10 -11.05
C GLY A 35 10.49 4.61 -9.68
N GLY A 36 11.80 4.58 -9.44
CA GLY A 36 12.35 4.25 -8.12
C GLY A 36 11.96 5.25 -7.04
N ARG A 37 11.91 6.55 -7.36
CA ARG A 37 11.44 7.59 -6.44
C ARG A 37 9.97 7.42 -6.11
N LEU A 38 9.13 7.09 -7.09
CA LEU A 38 7.73 6.82 -6.85
C LEU A 38 7.55 5.58 -5.96
N MET A 39 8.32 4.51 -6.19
CA MET A 39 8.28 3.30 -5.35
C MET A 39 8.68 3.60 -3.90
N GLU A 40 9.72 4.41 -3.67
CA GLU A 40 10.14 4.87 -2.35
C GLU A 40 8.97 5.55 -1.61
N TRP A 41 8.31 6.52 -2.24
CA TRP A 41 7.17 7.21 -1.64
C TRP A 41 5.98 6.29 -1.37
N MET A 42 5.70 5.36 -2.30
CA MET A 42 4.62 4.39 -2.12
C MET A 42 4.90 3.46 -0.94
N ASP A 43 6.14 3.00 -0.79
CA ASP A 43 6.56 2.13 0.30
C ASP A 43 6.46 2.83 1.66
N GLU A 44 6.92 4.07 1.77
CA GLU A 44 6.79 4.88 2.98
C GLU A 44 5.32 5.04 3.40
N VAL A 45 4.44 5.40 2.46
CA VAL A 45 3.02 5.63 2.76
C VAL A 45 2.30 4.32 3.11
N ALA A 46 2.67 3.20 2.46
CA ALA A 46 2.18 1.87 2.79
C ALA A 46 2.59 1.46 4.21
N GLY A 47 3.86 1.64 4.56
CA GLY A 47 4.40 1.35 5.89
C GLY A 47 3.73 2.18 6.99
N ILE A 48 3.46 3.47 6.74
CA ILE A 48 2.72 4.32 7.70
C ILE A 48 1.29 3.80 7.90
N ALA A 49 0.57 3.45 6.82
CA ALA A 49 -0.78 2.91 6.92
C ALA A 49 -0.80 1.58 7.69
N ALA A 50 0.16 0.69 7.41
CA ALA A 50 0.32 -0.57 8.12
C ALA A 50 0.65 -0.36 9.61
N THR A 51 1.58 0.55 9.93
CA THR A 51 1.91 0.92 11.31
C THR A 51 0.70 1.46 12.07
N ARG A 52 -0.09 2.33 11.46
CA ARG A 52 -1.35 2.83 12.03
C ARG A 52 -2.34 1.70 12.30
N HIS A 53 -2.35 0.66 11.46
CA HIS A 53 -3.25 -0.46 11.65
C HIS A 53 -2.80 -1.38 12.79
N CYS A 54 -1.55 -1.83 12.79
CA CYS A 54 -1.05 -2.78 13.79
C CYS A 54 -0.55 -2.13 15.09
N ASN A 55 -0.30 -0.81 15.12
CA ASN A 55 0.35 -0.07 16.22
C ASN A 55 1.73 -0.62 16.59
N ASP A 56 2.49 -1.11 15.60
CA ASP A 56 3.80 -1.74 15.80
C ASP A 56 4.71 -1.55 14.59
N TYR A 57 5.93 -2.07 14.65
CA TYR A 57 6.86 -2.06 13.54
C TYR A 57 6.36 -2.94 12.39
N VAL A 58 6.66 -2.51 11.17
CA VAL A 58 6.36 -3.26 9.95
C VAL A 58 7.57 -3.29 9.03
N THR A 59 7.59 -4.26 8.13
CA THR A 59 8.54 -4.33 7.03
C THR A 59 7.85 -4.81 5.77
N THR A 60 8.21 -4.20 4.64
CA THR A 60 7.67 -4.56 3.33
C THR A 60 8.27 -5.89 2.88
N ALA A 61 7.43 -6.85 2.53
CA ALA A 61 7.83 -8.18 2.08
C ALA A 61 7.60 -8.43 0.58
N ALA A 62 6.62 -7.78 -0.02
CA ALA A 62 6.31 -7.93 -1.44
C ALA A 62 5.46 -6.76 -1.96
N VAL A 63 5.55 -6.53 -3.28
CA VAL A 63 4.71 -5.57 -3.99
C VAL A 63 4.09 -6.27 -5.19
N ASP A 64 2.77 -6.25 -5.29
CA ASP A 64 2.02 -6.83 -6.40
C ASP A 64 1.40 -5.74 -7.28
N ASN A 65 1.27 -6.02 -8.59
CA ASN A 65 0.61 -5.18 -9.60
C ASN A 65 1.21 -3.79 -9.81
N LEU A 66 2.48 -3.58 -9.50
CA LEU A 66 3.15 -2.32 -9.76
C LEU A 66 3.36 -2.14 -11.28
N GLN A 67 2.65 -1.18 -11.87
CA GLN A 67 2.72 -0.88 -13.29
C GLN A 67 2.79 0.62 -13.53
N PHE A 68 3.80 1.07 -14.27
CA PHE A 68 4.01 2.47 -14.65
C PHE A 68 3.30 2.78 -15.97
N LYS A 69 1.98 2.99 -15.95
CA LYS A 69 1.16 3.20 -17.15
C LYS A 69 1.18 4.64 -17.65
N ASN A 70 1.23 5.60 -16.74
CA ASN A 70 1.17 7.02 -17.05
C ASN A 70 2.36 7.75 -16.42
N GLY A 71 2.93 8.70 -17.16
CA GLY A 71 4.00 9.56 -16.66
C GLY A 71 3.46 10.66 -15.75
N ALA A 72 4.33 11.12 -14.86
CA ALA A 72 4.18 12.35 -14.10
C ALA A 72 5.43 13.21 -14.34
N PHE A 73 5.29 14.53 -14.29
CA PHE A 73 6.30 15.47 -14.73
C PHE A 73 6.61 16.48 -13.63
N ILE A 74 7.70 17.22 -13.80
CA ILE A 74 8.05 18.32 -12.90
C ILE A 74 6.85 19.26 -12.69
N ASN A 75 6.68 19.73 -11.46
CA ASN A 75 5.57 20.55 -11.00
C ASN A 75 4.19 19.86 -10.92
N ASP A 76 4.03 18.61 -11.33
CA ASP A 76 2.81 17.88 -11.04
C ASP A 76 2.65 17.68 -9.53
N MET A 77 1.40 17.70 -9.05
CA MET A 77 1.05 17.39 -7.66
C MET A 77 0.69 15.91 -7.57
N VAL A 78 1.58 15.13 -6.95
CA VAL A 78 1.36 13.71 -6.67
C VAL A 78 0.61 13.58 -5.36
N VAL A 79 -0.45 12.77 -5.36
CA VAL A 79 -1.18 12.35 -4.16
C VAL A 79 -1.08 10.84 -4.05
N ILE A 80 -0.62 10.34 -2.92
CA ILE A 80 -0.53 8.91 -2.62
C ILE A 80 -1.48 8.58 -1.48
N VAL A 81 -2.34 7.60 -1.71
CA VAL A 81 -3.33 7.14 -0.73
C VAL A 81 -3.10 5.66 -0.45
N ALA A 82 -2.83 5.32 0.81
CA ALA A 82 -2.66 3.95 1.26
C ALA A 82 -3.81 3.54 2.19
N ILE A 83 -4.39 2.35 1.95
CA ILE A 83 -5.52 1.80 2.70
C ILE A 83 -5.30 0.30 2.89
N PRO A 84 -5.35 -0.24 4.13
CA PRO A 84 -5.34 -1.68 4.37
C PRO A 84 -6.53 -2.36 3.69
N THR A 85 -6.29 -3.46 2.98
CA THR A 85 -7.29 -4.25 2.25
C THR A 85 -7.46 -5.66 2.79
N TYR A 86 -6.44 -6.17 3.51
CA TYR A 86 -6.47 -7.49 4.11
C TYR A 86 -5.55 -7.58 5.32
N VAL A 87 -5.95 -8.32 6.34
CA VAL A 87 -5.12 -8.60 7.52
C VAL A 87 -5.09 -10.10 7.77
N GLY A 88 -3.89 -10.69 7.59
CA GLY A 88 -3.57 -12.08 7.92
C GLY A 88 -3.03 -12.21 9.34
N ARG A 89 -2.39 -13.35 9.66
CA ARG A 89 -1.89 -13.61 11.02
C ARG A 89 -0.75 -12.65 11.43
N THR A 90 0.28 -12.53 10.60
CA THR A 90 1.49 -11.73 10.87
C THR A 90 1.73 -10.64 9.84
N SER A 91 0.87 -10.55 8.82
CA SER A 91 1.02 -9.60 7.71
C SER A 91 -0.32 -9.02 7.32
N MET A 92 -0.27 -7.92 6.60
CA MET A 92 -1.42 -7.27 6.01
C MET A 92 -1.11 -6.87 4.57
N GLU A 93 -2.15 -6.69 3.78
CA GLU A 93 -2.03 -6.06 2.47
C GLU A 93 -2.52 -4.63 2.55
N VAL A 94 -1.77 -3.72 1.95
CA VAL A 94 -2.09 -2.29 1.83
C VAL A 94 -2.17 -1.94 0.35
N ARG A 95 -3.34 -1.48 -0.11
CA ARG A 95 -3.49 -0.88 -1.44
C ARG A 95 -2.94 0.53 -1.42
N VAL A 96 -2.11 0.84 -2.40
CA VAL A 96 -1.57 2.18 -2.61
C VAL A 96 -1.99 2.69 -3.97
N ASP A 97 -2.78 3.74 -3.98
CA ASP A 97 -3.19 4.48 -5.17
C ASP A 97 -2.38 5.75 -5.31
N VAL A 98 -1.89 6.02 -6.52
CA VAL A 98 -1.17 7.25 -6.85
C VAL A 98 -1.96 8.06 -7.87
N TYR A 99 -2.13 9.33 -7.57
CA TYR A 99 -2.87 10.27 -8.40
C TYR A 99 -2.00 11.46 -8.78
N ILE A 100 -2.31 12.08 -9.90
CA ILE A 100 -1.97 13.47 -10.19
C ILE A 100 -3.22 14.31 -9.94
N GLU A 101 -3.08 15.32 -9.08
CA GLU A 101 -4.14 16.27 -8.76
C GLU A 101 -3.98 17.53 -9.62
N SER A 102 -5.06 17.93 -10.29
CA SER A 102 -5.11 19.15 -11.08
C SER A 102 -5.08 20.38 -10.19
N ARG A 103 -4.19 21.32 -10.49
CA ARG A 103 -4.10 22.61 -9.79
C ARG A 103 -5.31 23.52 -10.03
N GLU A 104 -5.98 23.31 -11.17
CA GLU A 104 -7.09 24.20 -11.58
C GLU A 104 -8.39 23.88 -10.86
N ASN A 105 -8.67 22.59 -10.65
CA ASN A 105 -9.98 22.14 -10.18
C ASN A 105 -9.94 21.02 -9.12
N GLY A 106 -8.75 20.59 -8.68
CA GLY A 106 -8.59 19.56 -7.66
C GLY A 106 -9.00 18.14 -8.11
N THR A 107 -9.29 17.92 -9.39
CA THR A 107 -9.61 16.58 -9.88
C THR A 107 -8.38 15.69 -9.84
N ARG A 108 -8.57 14.39 -9.52
CA ARG A 108 -7.50 13.40 -9.39
C ARG A 108 -7.56 12.38 -10.52
N ARG A 109 -6.44 12.19 -11.21
CA ARG A 109 -6.26 11.15 -12.22
C ARG A 109 -5.31 10.08 -11.70
N VAL A 110 -5.77 8.83 -11.65
CA VAL A 110 -4.93 7.69 -11.23
C VAL A 110 -3.80 7.49 -12.23
N ILE A 111 -2.56 7.38 -11.73
CA ILE A 111 -1.37 7.06 -12.52
C ILE A 111 -0.75 5.71 -12.15
N ASN A 112 -0.97 5.23 -10.93
CA ASN A 112 -0.48 3.93 -10.50
C ASN A 112 -1.39 3.35 -9.41
N ARG A 113 -1.39 2.02 -9.29
CA ARG A 113 -1.95 1.25 -8.18
C ARG A 113 -1.07 0.04 -7.93
N ALA A 114 -0.74 -0.20 -6.67
CA ALA A 114 -0.02 -1.38 -6.26
C ALA A 114 -0.55 -1.89 -4.92
N TYR A 115 -0.18 -3.13 -4.57
CA TYR A 115 -0.56 -3.77 -3.32
C TYR A 115 0.70 -4.21 -2.58
N PHE A 116 0.92 -3.62 -1.43
CA PHE A 116 2.08 -3.88 -0.58
C PHE A 116 1.72 -4.91 0.47
N THR A 117 2.58 -5.92 0.63
CA THR A 117 2.48 -6.86 1.74
C THR A 117 3.40 -6.39 2.85
N GLU A 118 2.81 -5.95 3.94
CA GLU A 118 3.49 -5.47 5.12
C GLU A 118 3.48 -6.55 6.21
N VAL A 119 4.63 -6.92 6.73
CA VAL A 119 4.77 -7.89 7.84
C VAL A 119 4.96 -7.14 9.14
N CYS A 120 4.10 -7.44 10.12
CA CYS A 120 4.27 -6.93 11.48
C CYS A 120 5.45 -7.64 12.15
N VAL A 121 6.41 -6.88 12.70
CA VAL A 121 7.64 -7.40 13.28
C VAL A 121 7.89 -6.84 14.68
N SER A 122 8.67 -7.57 15.47
CA SER A 122 9.22 -7.05 16.73
C SER A 122 10.36 -6.06 16.45
N LYS A 123 10.88 -5.43 17.51
CA LYS A 123 12.06 -4.55 17.42
C LYS A 123 13.29 -5.27 16.86
N GLU A 124 13.38 -6.57 17.07
CA GLU A 124 14.45 -7.45 16.58
C GLU A 124 14.21 -7.94 15.14
N GLY A 125 13.10 -7.51 14.49
CA GLY A 125 12.76 -7.87 13.12
C GLY A 125 12.06 -9.24 12.97
N CYS A 126 11.63 -9.88 14.06
CA CYS A 126 10.93 -11.16 13.99
C CYS A 126 9.44 -10.98 13.72
N PRO A 127 8.84 -11.76 12.77
CA PRO A 127 7.40 -11.67 12.52
C PRO A 127 6.56 -11.95 13.77
N LYS A 128 5.58 -11.11 14.04
CA LYS A 128 4.65 -11.23 15.17
C LYS A 128 3.20 -11.08 14.73
N PRO A 129 2.24 -11.63 15.50
CA PRO A 129 0.83 -11.50 15.16
C PRO A 129 0.36 -10.04 15.10
N VAL A 130 -0.44 -9.71 14.08
CA VAL A 130 -1.16 -8.43 14.01
C VAL A 130 -2.31 -8.48 15.01
N GLU A 131 -2.33 -7.55 15.96
CA GLU A 131 -3.31 -7.51 17.05
C GLU A 131 -4.71 -7.16 16.55
N TYR A 132 -4.81 -6.19 15.63
CA TYR A 132 -6.08 -5.67 15.12
C TYR A 132 -6.51 -6.41 13.85
N GLY A 133 -7.74 -6.93 13.84
CA GLY A 133 -8.40 -7.41 12.63
C GLY A 133 -8.88 -6.24 11.75
N LEU A 134 -9.28 -6.53 10.51
CA LEU A 134 -9.87 -5.55 9.62
C LEU A 134 -11.39 -5.70 9.62
N GLU A 135 -12.10 -4.65 10.02
CA GLU A 135 -13.56 -4.58 9.96
C GLU A 135 -13.99 -4.04 8.60
N LEU A 136 -14.69 -4.86 7.82
CA LEU A 136 -15.14 -4.51 6.48
C LEU A 136 -16.50 -3.80 6.56
N VAL A 137 -16.51 -2.50 6.37
CA VAL A 137 -17.71 -1.66 6.51
C VAL A 137 -18.46 -1.53 5.18
N THR A 138 -17.74 -1.29 4.09
CA THR A 138 -18.32 -1.03 2.77
C THR A 138 -18.26 -2.25 1.86
N GLU A 139 -19.06 -2.24 0.79
CA GLU A 139 -18.97 -3.26 -0.27
C GLU A 139 -17.60 -3.24 -0.96
N ASN A 140 -17.02 -2.05 -1.14
CA ASN A 140 -15.67 -1.92 -1.69
C ASN A 140 -14.62 -2.59 -0.80
N ASP A 141 -14.74 -2.50 0.53
CA ASP A 141 -13.83 -3.18 1.45
C ASP A 141 -13.89 -4.70 1.25
N ARG A 142 -15.10 -5.26 1.04
CA ARG A 142 -15.28 -6.69 0.78
C ARG A 142 -14.67 -7.11 -0.55
N ILE A 143 -14.88 -6.31 -1.61
CA ILE A 143 -14.30 -6.56 -2.94
C ILE A 143 -12.76 -6.58 -2.85
N GLU A 144 -12.17 -5.61 -2.18
CA GLU A 144 -10.72 -5.52 -1.99
C GLU A 144 -10.18 -6.69 -1.14
N TRP A 145 -10.88 -7.08 -0.08
CA TRP A 145 -10.54 -8.24 0.74
C TRP A 145 -10.49 -9.54 -0.07
N TYR A 146 -11.53 -9.82 -0.88
CA TYR A 146 -11.54 -10.99 -1.76
C TYR A 146 -10.45 -10.92 -2.84
N GLY A 147 -10.21 -9.72 -3.37
CA GLY A 147 -9.10 -9.48 -4.30
C GLY A 147 -7.73 -9.78 -3.67
N ALA A 148 -7.53 -9.39 -2.41
CA ALA A 148 -6.32 -9.68 -1.65
C ALA A 148 -6.09 -11.18 -1.47
N GLN A 149 -7.13 -11.95 -1.15
CA GLN A 149 -7.03 -13.41 -1.05
C GLN A 149 -6.53 -14.05 -2.35
N LYS A 150 -7.06 -13.63 -3.50
CA LYS A 150 -6.61 -14.09 -4.83
C LYS A 150 -5.14 -13.73 -5.09
N ARG A 151 -4.72 -12.49 -4.77
CA ARG A 151 -3.32 -12.08 -4.91
C ARG A 151 -2.38 -12.91 -4.04
N ILE A 152 -2.78 -13.22 -2.82
CA ILE A 152 -2.03 -14.09 -1.89
C ILE A 152 -1.88 -15.51 -2.48
N GLU A 153 -2.94 -16.08 -3.05
CA GLU A 153 -2.90 -17.41 -3.70
C GLU A 153 -1.95 -17.43 -4.89
N VAL A 154 -2.03 -16.43 -5.79
CA VAL A 154 -1.12 -16.28 -6.94
C VAL A 154 0.33 -16.15 -6.48
N ARG A 155 0.61 -15.36 -5.44
CA ARG A 155 1.95 -15.20 -4.89
C ARG A 155 2.49 -16.50 -4.28
N LYS A 156 1.64 -17.25 -3.56
CA LYS A 156 2.01 -18.59 -3.05
C LYS A 156 2.33 -19.56 -4.17
N HIS A 157 1.49 -19.57 -5.21
CA HIS A 157 1.71 -20.42 -6.39
C HIS A 157 3.06 -20.09 -7.06
N ARG A 158 3.32 -18.83 -7.39
CA ARG A 158 4.61 -18.40 -7.96
C ARG A 158 5.80 -18.84 -7.12
N ARG A 159 5.72 -18.69 -5.79
CA ARG A 159 6.80 -19.12 -4.88
C ARG A 159 7.03 -20.64 -4.94
N ASN A 160 5.97 -21.43 -5.02
CA ASN A 160 6.06 -22.89 -5.09
C ASN A 160 6.63 -23.38 -6.42
N GLU A 161 6.32 -22.67 -7.51
CA GLU A 161 6.82 -22.97 -8.87
C GLU A 161 8.24 -22.39 -9.10
N GLY A 162 8.78 -21.61 -8.19
CA GLY A 162 10.14 -21.07 -8.25
C GLY A 162 10.32 -19.82 -9.13
N PHE A 163 9.25 -19.05 -9.36
CA PHE A 163 9.32 -17.79 -10.10
C PHE A 163 8.46 -16.67 -9.49
#